data_836282f2d39c1de08ef421f9646e6801
#
_entry.id   836282f2d39c1de08ef421f9646e6801
#
_cell.length_a   1.000
_cell.length_b   1.000
_cell.length_c   1.000
_cell.angle_alpha   90.00
_cell.angle_beta   90.00
_cell.angle_gamma   90.00
#
_symmetry.space_group_name_H-M   'P 1'
#
loop_
_entity.id
_entity.type
_entity.pdbx_description
1 polymer ?
#
loop_
_entity_poly.entity_id
_entity_poly.type
_entity_poly.pdbx_seq_one_letter_code
_entity_poly.pdbx_strand_id
1 'polypeptide(L)'
;MMEKKFIDSLQEIEEIEKSTPVEEFIPFKSTYEAIYDSAMSHSDKTAISFFLSGDDYKNSIEVTYKDLISNITRTANFFHSLGLREDDTVAFVLPNLPETHYVLWGAEAACRVFAVNSLLDAEKIRELVNATEAKAVVTMAPIIGSDLWEKVSSIATELYHTRFLIGVDITHYVPSFPETMKAEINEKIRVNMELLENIEYFDLVHEIREIDGEQLKFDRTYQEDTVSSMFCTGGTTGLPKIAQRTHRNEIFDASAVKTFSQEVFNSEAVILAGVPLFHVTGALATGLVSFMSGGSLVM
;
A
#
# COMPACT_ATOMS: atom_id res chain seq x y z
N MET A 1 -20.26 -10.33 -28.81
CA MET A 1 -18.99 -11.04 -28.68
C MET A 1 -18.02 -10.33 -29.63
N MET A 2 -17.10 -9.52 -29.12
CA MET A 2 -15.96 -9.04 -29.94
C MET A 2 -15.10 -10.26 -30.25
N GLU A 3 -14.81 -10.50 -31.52
CA GLU A 3 -13.84 -11.51 -31.91
C GLU A 3 -12.50 -11.18 -31.24
N LYS A 4 -11.93 -12.20 -30.59
CA LYS A 4 -10.58 -12.10 -30.02
C LYS A 4 -9.61 -11.79 -31.15
N LYS A 5 -9.13 -10.54 -31.24
CA LYS A 5 -8.05 -10.17 -32.13
C LYS A 5 -6.75 -10.44 -31.40
N PHE A 6 -6.07 -11.53 -31.75
CA PHE A 6 -4.70 -11.74 -31.30
C PHE A 6 -3.79 -10.72 -31.98
N ILE A 7 -3.00 -10.02 -31.20
CA ILE A 7 -1.94 -9.14 -31.72
C ILE A 7 -0.73 -10.05 -31.96
N ASP A 8 -0.33 -10.23 -33.20
CA ASP A 8 0.75 -11.16 -33.58
C ASP A 8 1.88 -10.48 -34.37
N SER A 9 1.79 -9.18 -34.61
CA SER A 9 2.79 -8.43 -35.37
C SER A 9 3.10 -7.07 -34.74
N LEU A 10 4.33 -6.59 -34.95
CA LEU A 10 4.75 -5.25 -34.56
C LEU A 10 3.90 -4.16 -35.25
N GLN A 11 3.51 -4.41 -36.52
CA GLN A 11 2.70 -3.47 -37.28
C GLN A 11 1.33 -3.26 -36.63
N GLU A 12 0.70 -4.33 -36.09
CA GLU A 12 -0.58 -4.20 -35.37
C GLU A 12 -0.42 -3.40 -34.06
N ILE A 13 0.68 -3.58 -33.35
CA ILE A 13 1.00 -2.78 -32.16
C ILE A 13 1.09 -1.30 -32.55
N GLU A 14 1.87 -0.98 -33.59
CA GLU A 14 2.03 0.41 -34.08
C GLU A 14 0.70 1.03 -34.57
N GLU A 15 -0.18 0.23 -35.17
CA GLU A 15 -1.50 0.68 -35.58
C GLU A 15 -2.39 1.01 -34.38
N ILE A 16 -2.35 0.19 -33.33
CA ILE A 16 -3.09 0.42 -32.06
C ILE A 16 -2.55 1.69 -31.39
N GLU A 17 -1.24 1.84 -31.26
CA GLU A 17 -0.62 3.02 -30.66
C GLU A 17 -0.96 4.30 -31.41
N LYS A 18 -1.05 4.25 -32.73
CA LYS A 18 -1.45 5.40 -33.57
C LYS A 18 -2.94 5.71 -33.48
N SER A 19 -3.77 4.69 -33.26
CA SER A 19 -5.24 4.84 -33.24
C SER A 19 -5.80 5.19 -31.85
N THR A 20 -5.07 4.90 -30.80
CA THR A 20 -5.51 5.08 -29.42
C THR A 20 -4.52 5.97 -28.67
N PRO A 21 -4.85 7.26 -28.46
CA PRO A 21 -4.01 8.17 -27.69
C PRO A 21 -3.74 7.60 -26.29
N VAL A 22 -2.51 7.79 -25.80
CA VAL A 22 -2.10 7.28 -24.48
C VAL A 22 -3.00 7.80 -23.35
N GLU A 23 -3.60 8.96 -23.51
CA GLU A 23 -4.53 9.58 -22.56
C GLU A 23 -5.82 8.76 -22.38
N GLU A 24 -6.22 7.99 -23.39
CA GLU A 24 -7.37 7.07 -23.27
C GLU A 24 -7.04 5.84 -22.42
N PHE A 25 -5.76 5.48 -22.30
CA PHE A 25 -5.28 4.41 -21.40
C PHE A 25 -5.03 4.91 -19.98
N ILE A 26 -5.01 6.23 -19.75
CA ILE A 26 -4.76 6.83 -18.44
C ILE A 26 -5.97 7.70 -18.04
N PRO A 27 -7.13 7.07 -17.74
CA PRO A 27 -8.37 7.83 -17.52
C PRO A 27 -8.40 8.58 -16.17
N PHE A 28 -7.42 8.32 -15.29
CA PHE A 28 -7.35 8.88 -13.94
C PHE A 28 -6.04 9.67 -13.75
N LYS A 29 -6.08 10.65 -12.86
CA LYS A 29 -4.90 11.45 -12.51
C LYS A 29 -4.10 10.87 -11.37
N SER A 30 -4.73 10.03 -10.54
CA SER A 30 -4.09 9.37 -9.41
C SER A 30 -4.61 7.95 -9.20
N THR A 31 -3.80 7.13 -8.54
CA THR A 31 -4.17 5.78 -8.10
C THR A 31 -5.38 5.81 -7.17
N TYR A 32 -5.48 6.86 -6.33
CA TYR A 32 -6.66 7.08 -5.48
C TYR A 32 -7.93 7.26 -6.31
N GLU A 33 -7.93 8.12 -7.35
CA GLU A 33 -9.09 8.30 -8.23
C GLU A 33 -9.50 7.01 -8.91
N ALA A 34 -8.54 6.21 -9.36
CA ALA A 34 -8.80 4.94 -10.02
C ALA A 34 -9.47 3.90 -9.09
N ILE A 35 -9.01 3.82 -7.84
CA ILE A 35 -9.61 2.93 -6.83
C ILE A 35 -10.97 3.47 -6.40
N TYR A 36 -11.10 4.79 -6.24
CA TYR A 36 -12.35 5.44 -5.85
C TYR A 36 -13.46 5.19 -6.88
N ASP A 37 -13.19 5.37 -8.16
CA ASP A 37 -14.15 5.14 -9.24
C ASP A 37 -14.67 3.68 -9.23
N SER A 38 -13.76 2.73 -9.07
CA SER A 38 -14.11 1.32 -8.94
C SER A 38 -14.93 1.04 -7.67
N ALA A 39 -14.58 1.67 -6.56
CA ALA A 39 -15.31 1.52 -5.30
C ALA A 39 -16.74 2.08 -5.38
N MET A 40 -16.94 3.18 -6.11
CA MET A 40 -18.29 3.71 -6.36
C MET A 40 -19.13 2.76 -7.22
N SER A 41 -18.51 2.05 -8.15
CA SER A 41 -19.19 1.10 -9.04
C SER A 41 -19.47 -0.26 -8.39
N HIS A 42 -18.72 -0.64 -7.33
CA HIS A 42 -18.73 -1.98 -6.72
C HIS A 42 -18.81 -1.94 -5.18
N SER A 43 -19.44 -0.92 -4.59
CA SER A 43 -19.36 -0.57 -3.17
C SER A 43 -19.50 -1.74 -2.19
N ASP A 44 -20.51 -2.57 -2.38
CA ASP A 44 -20.85 -3.67 -1.47
C ASP A 44 -20.12 -4.99 -1.80
N LYS A 45 -19.31 -4.99 -2.87
CA LYS A 45 -18.55 -6.17 -3.27
C LYS A 45 -17.30 -6.31 -2.41
N THR A 46 -16.92 -7.54 -2.09
CA THR A 46 -15.65 -7.85 -1.44
C THR A 46 -14.48 -7.45 -2.33
N ALA A 47 -13.63 -6.54 -1.84
CA ALA A 47 -12.37 -6.15 -2.46
C ALA A 47 -11.22 -7.02 -1.95
N ILE A 48 -11.21 -7.36 -0.66
CA ILE A 48 -10.18 -8.19 -0.03
C ILE A 48 -10.83 -9.23 0.86
N SER A 49 -10.43 -10.51 0.69
CA SER A 49 -10.67 -11.59 1.64
C SER A 49 -9.35 -11.92 2.33
N PHE A 50 -9.24 -11.65 3.62
CA PHE A 50 -8.02 -11.82 4.40
C PHE A 50 -8.14 -12.90 5.45
N PHE A 51 -7.08 -13.68 5.67
CA PHE A 51 -6.96 -14.63 6.77
C PHE A 51 -5.51 -14.70 7.27
N LEU A 52 -5.33 -14.75 8.61
CA LEU A 52 -4.01 -14.79 9.23
C LEU A 52 -3.28 -16.11 9.02
N SER A 53 -4.01 -17.20 8.88
CA SER A 53 -3.48 -18.54 8.71
C SER A 53 -4.24 -19.28 7.63
N GLY A 54 -3.53 -20.11 6.85
CA GLY A 54 -4.16 -20.97 5.86
C GLY A 54 -5.24 -21.90 6.42
N ASP A 55 -5.24 -22.17 7.69
CA ASP A 55 -6.28 -22.98 8.36
C ASP A 55 -7.60 -22.18 8.51
N ASP A 56 -7.54 -20.86 8.49
CA ASP A 56 -8.68 -19.96 8.68
C ASP A 56 -9.35 -19.56 7.34
N TYR A 57 -8.95 -20.12 6.22
CA TYR A 57 -9.44 -19.73 4.88
C TYR A 57 -10.97 -19.76 4.72
N LYS A 58 -11.69 -20.54 5.55
CA LYS A 58 -13.16 -20.60 5.56
C LYS A 58 -13.82 -19.49 6.35
N ASN A 59 -13.05 -18.77 7.16
CA ASN A 59 -13.52 -17.72 8.04
C ASN A 59 -12.74 -16.43 7.73
N SER A 60 -12.57 -16.12 6.44
CA SER A 60 -11.90 -14.92 5.99
C SER A 60 -12.58 -13.66 6.51
N ILE A 61 -11.77 -12.63 6.71
CA ILE A 61 -12.23 -11.28 7.02
C ILE A 61 -12.46 -10.58 5.69
N GLU A 62 -13.68 -10.12 5.49
CA GLU A 62 -14.07 -9.49 4.24
C GLU A 62 -13.99 -7.96 4.37
N VAL A 63 -13.26 -7.34 3.43
CA VAL A 63 -13.21 -5.90 3.25
C VAL A 63 -13.94 -5.56 1.97
N THR A 64 -15.04 -4.82 2.06
CA THR A 64 -15.77 -4.36 0.87
C THR A 64 -15.03 -3.23 0.16
N TYR A 65 -15.38 -2.95 -1.09
CA TYR A 65 -14.83 -1.79 -1.80
C TYR A 65 -15.12 -0.47 -1.09
N LYS A 66 -16.30 -0.35 -0.47
CA LYS A 66 -16.65 0.78 0.38
C LYS A 66 -15.72 0.89 1.58
N ASP A 67 -15.43 -0.21 2.26
CA ASP A 67 -14.51 -0.21 3.40
C ASP A 67 -13.08 0.06 2.96
N LEU A 68 -12.65 -0.52 1.83
CA LEU A 68 -11.33 -0.31 1.26
C LEU A 68 -11.08 1.18 1.00
N ILE A 69 -11.95 1.83 0.21
CA ILE A 69 -11.74 3.25 -0.13
C ILE A 69 -11.89 4.15 1.10
N SER A 70 -12.81 3.83 2.01
CA SER A 70 -12.97 4.57 3.26
C SER A 70 -11.69 4.50 4.11
N ASN A 71 -11.08 3.33 4.27
CA ASN A 71 -9.85 3.19 5.05
C ASN A 71 -8.62 3.81 4.34
N ILE A 72 -8.54 3.75 3.01
CA ILE A 72 -7.53 4.48 2.23
C ILE A 72 -7.68 5.98 2.46
N THR A 73 -8.90 6.51 2.38
CA THR A 73 -9.20 7.93 2.61
C THR A 73 -8.85 8.38 4.03
N ARG A 74 -9.23 7.59 5.04
CA ARG A 74 -8.87 7.84 6.45
C ARG A 74 -7.37 7.87 6.66
N THR A 75 -6.65 6.91 6.07
CA THR A 75 -5.18 6.83 6.16
C THR A 75 -4.51 8.03 5.47
N ALA A 76 -5.01 8.45 4.31
CA ALA A 76 -4.53 9.66 3.64
C ALA A 76 -4.76 10.92 4.50
N ASN A 77 -5.96 11.07 5.07
CA ASN A 77 -6.31 12.18 5.96
C ASN A 77 -5.47 12.15 7.25
N PHE A 78 -5.18 10.97 7.78
CA PHE A 78 -4.27 10.80 8.92
C PHE A 78 -2.87 11.30 8.60
N PHE A 79 -2.27 10.85 7.52
CA PHE A 79 -0.94 11.32 7.11
C PHE A 79 -0.90 12.84 6.89
N HIS A 80 -1.93 13.38 6.25
CA HIS A 80 -2.05 14.83 6.07
C HIS A 80 -2.19 15.59 7.40
N SER A 81 -2.91 15.04 8.39
CA SER A 81 -3.06 15.63 9.73
C SER A 81 -1.75 15.68 10.52
N LEU A 82 -0.84 14.72 10.28
CA LEU A 82 0.53 14.74 10.82
C LEU A 82 1.43 15.81 10.18
N GLY A 83 0.90 16.56 9.22
CA GLY A 83 1.65 17.59 8.51
C GLY A 83 2.48 17.07 7.33
N LEU A 84 2.26 15.83 6.89
CA LEU A 84 2.89 15.31 5.68
C LEU A 84 2.26 15.96 4.44
N ARG A 85 3.10 16.29 3.46
CA ARG A 85 2.72 16.97 2.22
C ARG A 85 3.24 16.21 1.01
N GLU A 86 2.90 16.64 -0.18
CA GLU A 86 3.14 15.98 -1.46
C GLU A 86 4.59 15.51 -1.70
N ASP A 87 5.56 16.24 -1.17
CA ASP A 87 6.99 15.93 -1.30
C ASP A 87 7.55 15.06 -0.17
N ASP A 88 6.76 14.82 0.87
CA ASP A 88 7.17 13.99 2.00
C ASP A 88 7.02 12.50 1.68
N THR A 89 7.81 11.69 2.35
CA THR A 89 7.81 10.23 2.17
C THR A 89 7.31 9.52 3.42
N VAL A 90 6.40 8.58 3.23
CA VAL A 90 6.02 7.55 4.19
C VAL A 90 6.66 6.23 3.76
N ALA A 91 7.55 5.67 4.56
CA ALA A 91 8.08 4.33 4.34
C ALA A 91 7.21 3.29 5.06
N PHE A 92 6.97 2.15 4.46
CA PHE A 92 6.36 1.03 5.18
C PHE A 92 7.24 -0.21 5.15
N VAL A 93 7.29 -0.92 6.28
CA VAL A 93 7.98 -2.19 6.50
C VAL A 93 6.93 -3.18 7.01
N LEU A 94 6.08 -3.65 6.10
CA LEU A 94 4.89 -4.46 6.43
C LEU A 94 4.84 -5.74 5.58
N PRO A 95 4.22 -6.81 6.09
CA PRO A 95 3.80 -7.94 5.26
C PRO A 95 2.53 -7.60 4.48
N ASN A 96 2.00 -8.55 3.71
CA ASN A 96 0.69 -8.38 3.07
C ASN A 96 -0.42 -8.40 4.13
N LEU A 97 -1.08 -7.27 4.31
CA LEU A 97 -2.22 -7.04 5.19
C LEU A 97 -3.22 -6.12 4.48
N PRO A 98 -4.50 -6.10 4.86
CA PRO A 98 -5.42 -5.04 4.40
C PRO A 98 -4.87 -3.64 4.70
N GLU A 99 -4.30 -3.44 5.89
CA GLU A 99 -3.69 -2.17 6.32
C GLU A 99 -2.51 -1.77 5.45
N THR A 100 -1.77 -2.72 4.89
CA THR A 100 -0.69 -2.41 3.95
C THR A 100 -1.22 -1.76 2.67
N HIS A 101 -2.40 -2.18 2.20
CA HIS A 101 -3.08 -1.48 1.10
C HIS A 101 -3.56 -0.09 1.52
N TYR A 102 -4.08 0.07 2.76
CA TYR A 102 -4.51 1.38 3.25
C TYR A 102 -3.32 2.35 3.33
N VAL A 103 -2.18 1.87 3.82
CA VAL A 103 -0.93 2.66 3.90
C VAL A 103 -0.40 2.99 2.52
N LEU A 104 -0.31 2.01 1.62
CA LEU A 104 0.22 2.19 0.27
C LEU A 104 -0.58 3.26 -0.49
N TRP A 105 -1.86 3.04 -0.67
CA TRP A 105 -2.71 3.93 -1.47
C TRP A 105 -3.08 5.22 -0.75
N GLY A 106 -3.16 5.20 0.59
CA GLY A 106 -3.38 6.40 1.39
C GLY A 106 -2.18 7.34 1.40
N ALA A 107 -0.96 6.79 1.46
CA ALA A 107 0.24 7.59 1.33
C ALA A 107 0.39 8.18 -0.08
N GLU A 108 0.11 7.41 -1.13
CA GLU A 108 0.10 7.94 -2.50
C GLU A 108 -0.91 9.07 -2.70
N ALA A 109 -2.06 9.02 -2.02
CA ALA A 109 -3.04 10.10 -2.08
C ALA A 109 -2.55 11.37 -1.36
N ALA A 110 -1.85 11.25 -0.24
CA ALA A 110 -1.43 12.38 0.59
C ALA A 110 -0.02 12.91 0.27
N CYS A 111 0.92 12.01 -0.03
CA CYS A 111 2.34 12.29 -0.18
C CYS A 111 3.01 11.28 -1.12
N ARG A 112 4.20 10.78 -0.80
CA ARG A 112 4.90 9.69 -1.50
C ARG A 112 5.00 8.48 -0.60
N VAL A 113 4.87 7.27 -1.16
CA VAL A 113 5.11 6.04 -0.42
C VAL A 113 6.44 5.40 -0.80
N PHE A 114 7.13 4.83 0.18
CA PHE A 114 8.29 3.99 -0.05
C PHE A 114 8.05 2.58 0.50
N ALA A 115 8.01 1.61 -0.40
CA ALA A 115 7.78 0.21 -0.07
C ALA A 115 9.11 -0.49 0.26
N VAL A 116 9.35 -0.78 1.53
CA VAL A 116 10.57 -1.43 2.00
C VAL A 116 10.35 -2.93 2.17
N ASN A 117 11.27 -3.72 1.63
CA ASN A 117 11.23 -5.16 1.81
C ASN A 117 11.39 -5.54 3.30
N SER A 118 10.33 -6.06 3.91
CA SER A 118 10.26 -6.45 5.30
C SER A 118 11.18 -7.62 5.69
N LEU A 119 11.73 -8.34 4.70
CA LEU A 119 12.68 -9.45 4.90
C LEU A 119 14.13 -8.98 5.03
N LEU A 120 14.41 -7.71 4.81
CA LEU A 120 15.75 -7.14 4.99
C LEU A 120 16.15 -7.11 6.47
N ASP A 121 17.46 -7.07 6.72
CA ASP A 121 17.99 -6.76 8.05
C ASP A 121 17.78 -5.28 8.41
N ALA A 122 17.83 -4.98 9.71
CA ALA A 122 17.59 -3.65 10.24
C ALA A 122 18.54 -2.59 9.64
N GLU A 123 19.81 -2.93 9.42
CA GLU A 123 20.82 -2.04 8.84
C GLU A 123 20.43 -1.57 7.44
N LYS A 124 20.02 -2.48 6.57
CA LYS A 124 19.57 -2.13 5.21
C LYS A 124 18.28 -1.34 5.22
N ILE A 125 17.34 -1.67 6.12
CA ILE A 125 16.12 -0.88 6.30
C ILE A 125 16.49 0.56 6.67
N ARG A 126 17.41 0.76 7.64
CA ARG A 126 17.90 2.07 8.05
C ARG A 126 18.47 2.87 6.87
N GLU A 127 19.37 2.25 6.10
CA GLU A 127 20.01 2.91 4.97
C GLU A 127 18.99 3.34 3.92
N LEU A 128 18.03 2.47 3.59
CA LEU A 128 16.99 2.75 2.60
C LEU A 128 16.00 3.83 3.07
N VAL A 129 15.57 3.78 4.33
CA VAL A 129 14.66 4.78 4.91
C VAL A 129 15.33 6.15 4.95
N ASN A 130 16.61 6.23 5.37
CA ASN A 130 17.35 7.47 5.36
C ASN A 130 17.58 8.01 3.94
N ALA A 131 17.84 7.13 2.96
CA ALA A 131 18.04 7.55 1.56
C ALA A 131 16.80 8.17 0.92
N THR A 132 15.60 7.89 1.45
CA THR A 132 14.33 8.49 0.98
C THR A 132 13.86 9.64 1.86
N GLU A 133 14.64 10.01 2.88
CA GLU A 133 14.30 11.06 3.85
C GLU A 133 12.89 10.88 4.44
N ALA A 134 12.49 9.62 4.69
CA ALA A 134 11.14 9.30 5.11
C ALA A 134 10.80 9.96 6.46
N LYS A 135 9.74 10.76 6.49
CA LYS A 135 9.25 11.45 7.70
C LYS A 135 8.42 10.56 8.60
N ALA A 136 7.81 9.52 8.04
CA ALA A 136 7.07 8.51 8.79
C ALA A 136 7.52 7.11 8.38
N VAL A 137 7.58 6.21 9.35
CA VAL A 137 7.81 4.78 9.12
C VAL A 137 6.63 4.00 9.70
N VAL A 138 5.99 3.21 8.86
CA VAL A 138 4.88 2.33 9.25
C VAL A 138 5.41 0.90 9.34
N THR A 139 5.22 0.24 10.48
CA THR A 139 5.62 -1.15 10.72
C THR A 139 4.56 -1.90 11.52
N MET A 140 4.70 -3.21 11.66
CA MET A 140 3.81 -3.94 12.58
C MET A 140 4.07 -3.52 14.02
N ALA A 141 3.02 -3.39 14.81
CA ALA A 141 3.14 -3.35 16.26
C ALA A 141 3.76 -4.67 16.78
N PRO A 142 4.36 -4.70 17.98
CA PRO A 142 4.94 -5.93 18.54
C PRO A 142 3.91 -7.06 18.56
N ILE A 143 4.26 -8.21 17.98
CA ILE A 143 3.44 -9.41 18.02
C ILE A 143 4.31 -10.65 18.02
N ILE A 144 3.86 -11.71 18.67
CA ILE A 144 4.55 -13.00 18.67
C ILE A 144 4.65 -13.54 17.25
N GLY A 145 5.86 -13.96 16.86
CA GLY A 145 6.13 -14.55 15.54
C GLY A 145 6.57 -13.53 14.48
N SER A 146 6.64 -12.23 14.80
CA SER A 146 7.19 -11.19 13.93
C SER A 146 8.35 -10.47 14.63
N ASP A 147 9.40 -10.15 13.86
CA ASP A 147 10.56 -9.37 14.29
C ASP A 147 10.55 -7.93 13.70
N LEU A 148 9.48 -7.55 13.03
CA LEU A 148 9.42 -6.27 12.31
C LEU A 148 9.48 -5.06 13.26
N TRP A 149 8.79 -5.15 14.39
CA TRP A 149 8.88 -4.10 15.41
C TRP A 149 10.32 -3.94 15.93
N GLU A 150 10.97 -5.05 16.26
CA GLU A 150 12.35 -5.04 16.76
C GLU A 150 13.33 -4.49 15.74
N LYS A 151 13.18 -4.88 14.48
CA LYS A 151 14.01 -4.35 13.38
C LYS A 151 13.91 -2.85 13.28
N VAL A 152 12.67 -2.31 13.25
CA VAL A 152 12.46 -0.87 13.03
C VAL A 152 12.75 -0.07 14.30
N SER A 153 12.29 -0.52 15.47
CA SER A 153 12.53 0.20 16.72
C SER A 153 14.01 0.26 17.11
N SER A 154 14.78 -0.77 16.79
CA SER A 154 16.23 -0.81 17.11
C SER A 154 17.06 0.23 16.33
N ILE A 155 16.59 0.64 15.15
CA ILE A 155 17.28 1.62 14.30
C ILE A 155 16.65 3.02 14.37
N ALA A 156 15.55 3.18 15.11
CA ALA A 156 14.74 4.40 15.07
C ALA A 156 15.55 5.67 15.45
N THR A 157 16.48 5.57 16.40
CA THR A 157 17.39 6.69 16.78
C THR A 157 18.33 7.12 15.66
N GLU A 158 18.52 6.28 14.64
CA GLU A 158 19.41 6.52 13.49
C GLU A 158 18.62 6.88 12.22
N LEU A 159 17.30 7.09 12.33
CA LEU A 159 16.44 7.56 11.25
C LEU A 159 16.34 9.09 11.29
N TYR A 160 17.25 9.76 10.61
CA TYR A 160 17.53 11.20 10.80
C TYR A 160 16.39 12.13 10.37
N HIS A 161 15.51 11.72 9.49
CA HIS A 161 14.39 12.49 8.97
C HIS A 161 13.04 12.05 9.54
N THR A 162 12.99 10.88 10.18
CA THR A 162 11.76 10.28 10.69
C THR A 162 11.31 11.00 11.95
N ARG A 163 10.05 11.42 11.94
CA ARG A 163 9.36 12.07 13.05
C ARG A 163 8.24 11.20 13.62
N PHE A 164 7.74 10.27 12.82
CA PHE A 164 6.60 9.44 13.18
C PHE A 164 6.92 7.96 12.99
N LEU A 165 6.72 7.18 14.06
CA LEU A 165 6.71 5.73 14.03
C LEU A 165 5.27 5.26 14.19
N ILE A 166 4.74 4.53 13.21
CA ILE A 166 3.34 4.15 13.17
C ILE A 166 3.26 2.63 13.21
N GLY A 167 2.64 2.11 14.27
CA GLY A 167 2.42 0.67 14.45
C GLY A 167 1.10 0.21 13.83
N VAL A 168 1.10 -0.95 13.21
CA VAL A 168 -0.12 -1.65 12.77
C VAL A 168 -0.40 -2.78 13.75
N ASP A 169 -1.39 -2.60 14.61
CA ASP A 169 -1.85 -3.65 15.53
C ASP A 169 -2.80 -4.61 14.82
N ILE A 170 -2.38 -5.86 14.66
CA ILE A 170 -3.20 -6.93 14.06
C ILE A 170 -3.91 -7.81 15.08
N THR A 171 -3.84 -7.48 16.38
CA THR A 171 -4.48 -8.28 17.44
C THR A 171 -6.01 -8.31 17.29
N HIS A 172 -6.58 -7.33 16.63
CA HIS A 172 -8.02 -7.27 16.34
C HIS A 172 -8.48 -8.40 15.39
N TYR A 173 -7.57 -9.01 14.63
CA TYR A 173 -7.86 -10.18 13.81
C TYR A 173 -7.90 -11.49 14.60
N VAL A 174 -7.41 -11.48 15.84
CA VAL A 174 -7.37 -12.67 16.69
C VAL A 174 -8.55 -12.65 17.66
N PRO A 175 -9.54 -13.56 17.50
CA PRO A 175 -10.66 -13.63 18.43
C PRO A 175 -10.18 -13.84 19.87
N SER A 176 -10.69 -13.02 20.79
CA SER A 176 -10.36 -13.15 22.23
C SER A 176 -8.86 -13.03 22.54
N PHE A 177 -8.15 -12.12 21.83
CA PHE A 177 -6.73 -11.87 22.14
C PHE A 177 -6.56 -11.51 23.62
N PRO A 178 -5.62 -12.16 24.36
CA PRO A 178 -5.52 -11.99 25.82
C PRO A 178 -5.13 -10.56 26.21
N GLU A 179 -5.86 -9.96 27.16
CA GLU A 179 -5.57 -8.60 27.67
C GLU A 179 -4.17 -8.49 28.31
N THR A 180 -3.66 -9.57 28.90
CA THR A 180 -2.28 -9.63 29.43
C THR A 180 -1.25 -9.44 28.33
N MET A 181 -1.46 -10.06 27.16
CA MET A 181 -0.57 -9.91 26.00
C MET A 181 -0.68 -8.50 25.38
N LYS A 182 -1.87 -7.91 25.36
CA LYS A 182 -2.02 -6.51 24.94
C LYS A 182 -1.25 -5.57 25.87
N ALA A 183 -1.32 -5.81 27.18
CA ALA A 183 -0.55 -5.04 28.15
C ALA A 183 0.97 -5.16 27.91
N GLU A 184 1.46 -6.36 27.59
CA GLU A 184 2.88 -6.60 27.27
C GLU A 184 3.29 -5.88 25.98
N ILE A 185 2.44 -5.89 24.93
CA ILE A 185 2.64 -5.14 23.69
C ILE A 185 2.76 -3.65 23.99
N ASN A 186 1.80 -3.08 24.71
CA ASN A 186 1.77 -1.67 25.06
C ASN A 186 2.99 -1.27 25.91
N GLU A 187 3.38 -2.11 26.86
CA GLU A 187 4.59 -1.87 27.66
C GLU A 187 5.85 -1.89 26.80
N LYS A 188 5.96 -2.81 25.87
CA LYS A 188 7.10 -2.88 24.93
C LYS A 188 7.19 -1.64 24.05
N ILE A 189 6.05 -1.17 23.51
CA ILE A 189 5.98 0.08 22.75
C ILE A 189 6.43 1.23 23.65
N ARG A 190 5.86 1.38 24.85
CA ARG A 190 6.19 2.45 25.78
C ARG A 190 7.69 2.50 26.08
N VAL A 191 8.29 1.36 26.44
CA VAL A 191 9.74 1.28 26.75
C VAL A 191 10.60 1.68 25.55
N ASN A 192 10.26 1.23 24.35
CA ASN A 192 11.01 1.62 23.15
C ASN A 192 10.86 3.13 22.88
N MET A 193 9.64 3.67 23.00
CA MET A 193 9.37 5.08 22.72
C MET A 193 10.01 6.03 23.73
N GLU A 194 10.17 5.63 24.98
CA GLU A 194 10.92 6.42 25.99
C GLU A 194 12.39 6.70 25.61
N LEU A 195 12.94 5.87 24.72
CA LEU A 195 14.30 6.05 24.18
C LEU A 195 14.36 6.97 22.96
N LEU A 196 13.20 7.39 22.42
CA LEU A 196 13.10 8.12 21.17
C LEU A 196 12.58 9.56 21.41
N GLU A 197 13.47 10.47 21.75
CA GLU A 197 13.12 11.85 22.15
C GLU A 197 12.40 12.68 21.08
N ASN A 198 12.59 12.35 19.78
CA ASN A 198 12.13 13.17 18.65
C ASN A 198 11.16 12.42 17.71
N ILE A 199 10.70 11.23 18.09
CA ILE A 199 9.80 10.40 17.30
C ILE A 199 8.51 10.20 18.08
N GLU A 200 7.37 10.55 17.48
CA GLU A 200 6.05 10.30 18.01
C GLU A 200 5.52 8.95 17.50
N TYR A 201 4.85 8.22 18.38
CA TYR A 201 4.23 6.93 18.05
C TYR A 201 2.72 7.06 17.89
N PHE A 202 2.20 6.37 16.87
CA PHE A 202 0.77 6.22 16.62
C PHE A 202 0.41 4.76 16.34
N ASP A 203 -0.77 4.34 16.78
CA ASP A 203 -1.39 3.10 16.34
C ASP A 203 -2.30 3.41 15.14
N LEU A 204 -1.94 2.92 13.96
CA LEU A 204 -2.69 3.21 12.73
C LEU A 204 -4.16 2.82 12.84
N VAL A 205 -4.43 1.61 13.33
CA VAL A 205 -5.79 1.05 13.40
C VAL A 205 -6.66 1.87 14.35
N HIS A 206 -6.07 2.37 15.42
CA HIS A 206 -6.77 3.25 16.36
C HIS A 206 -7.03 4.63 15.73
N GLU A 207 -5.99 5.26 15.20
CA GLU A 207 -6.05 6.63 14.68
C GLU A 207 -7.05 6.77 13.52
N ILE A 208 -7.04 5.86 12.57
CA ILE A 208 -7.91 5.97 11.39
C ILE A 208 -9.40 5.75 11.71
N ARG A 209 -9.77 5.15 12.84
CA ARG A 209 -11.17 4.92 13.22
C ARG A 209 -11.95 6.21 13.43
N GLU A 210 -11.30 7.21 14.01
CA GLU A 210 -11.92 8.49 14.37
C GLU A 210 -11.89 9.51 13.21
N ILE A 211 -11.22 9.16 12.11
CA ILE A 211 -11.06 10.04 10.95
C ILE A 211 -12.19 9.80 9.95
N ASP A 212 -12.68 10.88 9.35
CA ASP A 212 -13.65 10.82 8.26
C ASP A 212 -13.07 10.11 7.04
N GLY A 213 -13.74 9.07 6.58
CA GLY A 213 -13.36 8.26 5.42
C GLY A 213 -14.21 8.51 4.17
N GLU A 214 -15.06 9.54 4.15
CA GLU A 214 -15.93 9.82 3.00
C GLU A 214 -15.20 10.61 1.91
N GLN A 215 -14.30 11.53 2.31
CA GLN A 215 -13.57 12.37 1.37
C GLN A 215 -12.20 12.77 1.91
N LEU A 216 -11.27 13.07 1.00
CA LEU A 216 -10.00 13.69 1.35
C LEU A 216 -10.26 15.09 1.96
N LYS A 217 -9.54 15.42 3.04
CA LYS A 217 -9.63 16.71 3.74
C LYS A 217 -8.60 17.74 3.25
N PHE A 218 -8.02 17.48 2.10
CA PHE A 218 -7.04 18.33 1.45
C PHE A 218 -7.21 18.26 -0.07
N ASP A 219 -6.80 19.33 -0.73
CA ASP A 219 -6.70 19.37 -2.18
C ASP A 219 -5.26 19.01 -2.59
N ARG A 220 -5.14 18.19 -3.61
CA ARG A 220 -3.86 17.86 -4.25
C ARG A 220 -4.00 17.91 -5.76
N THR A 221 -3.06 18.58 -6.40
CA THR A 221 -2.97 18.61 -7.85
C THR A 221 -1.94 17.60 -8.32
N TYR A 222 -2.35 16.71 -9.21
CA TYR A 222 -1.46 15.70 -9.78
C TYR A 222 -1.00 16.16 -11.16
N GLN A 223 0.30 16.27 -11.34
CA GLN A 223 0.96 16.52 -12.63
C GLN A 223 1.44 15.19 -13.21
N GLU A 224 1.83 15.17 -14.48
CA GLU A 224 2.33 13.95 -15.15
C GLU A 224 3.55 13.34 -14.47
N ASP A 225 4.39 14.17 -13.86
CA ASP A 225 5.63 13.81 -13.16
C ASP A 225 5.47 13.74 -11.62
N THR A 226 4.24 13.87 -11.10
CA THR A 226 3.98 13.74 -9.66
C THR A 226 4.35 12.34 -9.19
N VAL A 227 5.41 12.25 -8.39
CA VAL A 227 5.88 10.97 -7.82
C VAL A 227 4.86 10.46 -6.82
N SER A 228 4.39 9.23 -7.02
CA SER A 228 3.48 8.50 -6.14
C SER A 228 4.24 7.60 -5.18
N SER A 229 5.14 6.79 -5.74
CA SER A 229 5.78 5.71 -5.02
C SER A 229 7.26 5.53 -5.34
N MET A 230 7.92 4.83 -4.43
CA MET A 230 9.29 4.37 -4.57
C MET A 230 9.36 2.89 -4.25
N PHE A 231 10.06 2.13 -5.10
CA PHE A 231 10.31 0.71 -4.91
C PHE A 231 11.77 0.37 -5.13
N CYS A 232 12.27 -0.61 -4.39
CA CYS A 232 13.61 -1.11 -4.60
C CYS A 232 13.69 -2.00 -5.84
N THR A 233 14.72 -1.81 -6.67
CA THR A 233 15.02 -2.74 -7.76
C THR A 233 15.73 -3.98 -7.22
N GLY A 234 15.53 -5.14 -7.88
CA GLY A 234 16.29 -6.35 -7.58
C GLY A 234 17.77 -6.14 -7.89
N GLY A 235 18.61 -6.07 -6.87
CA GLY A 235 20.07 -5.99 -6.99
C GLY A 235 20.71 -7.17 -6.26
N THR A 236 21.66 -7.86 -6.90
CA THR A 236 22.39 -8.99 -6.30
C THR A 236 23.62 -8.55 -5.51
N THR A 237 24.06 -7.31 -5.64
CA THR A 237 25.29 -6.79 -5.03
C THR A 237 25.09 -5.35 -4.51
N GLY A 238 25.14 -5.18 -3.19
CA GLY A 238 25.03 -3.87 -2.52
C GLY A 238 23.60 -3.45 -2.17
N LEU A 239 23.42 -2.17 -1.84
CA LEU A 239 22.11 -1.59 -1.59
C LEU A 239 21.26 -1.61 -2.86
N PRO A 240 19.98 -1.99 -2.76
CA PRO A 240 19.06 -1.89 -3.89
C PRO A 240 18.93 -0.43 -4.37
N LYS A 241 18.82 -0.23 -5.67
CA LYS A 241 18.48 1.09 -6.20
C LYS A 241 17.01 1.39 -5.93
N ILE A 242 16.72 2.64 -5.62
CA ILE A 242 15.36 3.12 -5.40
C ILE A 242 14.86 3.72 -6.71
N ALA A 243 13.82 3.12 -7.27
CA ALA A 243 13.14 3.60 -8.46
C ALA A 243 11.92 4.43 -8.06
N GLN A 244 11.86 5.68 -8.50
CA GLN A 244 10.68 6.54 -8.35
C GLN A 244 9.68 6.24 -9.46
N ARG A 245 8.40 6.30 -9.13
CA ARG A 245 7.29 6.11 -10.06
C ARG A 245 6.29 7.25 -9.90
N THR A 246 5.66 7.64 -10.99
CA THR A 246 4.59 8.63 -10.97
C THR A 246 3.24 7.94 -10.97
N HIS A 247 2.19 8.63 -10.53
CA HIS A 247 0.80 8.14 -10.68
C HIS A 247 0.51 7.74 -12.12
N ARG A 248 1.00 8.54 -13.09
CA ARG A 248 0.85 8.25 -14.53
C ARG A 248 1.47 6.90 -14.90
N ASN A 249 2.69 6.60 -14.40
CA ASN A 249 3.32 5.31 -14.68
C ASN A 249 2.49 4.14 -14.15
N GLU A 250 1.97 4.26 -12.94
CA GLU A 250 1.22 3.19 -12.28
C GLU A 250 -0.13 2.94 -12.94
N ILE A 251 -0.87 4.01 -13.25
CA ILE A 251 -2.17 3.90 -13.92
C ILE A 251 -1.99 3.35 -15.33
N PHE A 252 -0.95 3.81 -16.07
CA PHE A 252 -0.65 3.29 -17.40
C PHE A 252 -0.35 1.79 -17.34
N ASP A 253 0.55 1.38 -16.43
CA ASP A 253 0.93 -0.02 -16.27
C ASP A 253 -0.28 -0.89 -15.90
N ALA A 254 -1.08 -0.46 -14.93
CA ALA A 254 -2.29 -1.16 -14.52
C ALA A 254 -3.34 -1.23 -15.66
N SER A 255 -3.54 -0.15 -16.39
CA SER A 255 -4.45 -0.11 -17.54
C SER A 255 -3.98 -1.01 -18.68
N ALA A 256 -2.68 -1.05 -18.95
CA ALA A 256 -2.08 -1.94 -19.93
C ALA A 256 -2.28 -3.41 -19.55
N VAL A 257 -1.98 -3.79 -18.29
CA VAL A 257 -2.20 -5.15 -17.79
C VAL A 257 -3.67 -5.53 -17.86
N LYS A 258 -4.59 -4.65 -17.42
CA LYS A 258 -6.03 -4.87 -17.50
C LYS A 258 -6.49 -5.08 -18.95
N THR A 259 -6.03 -4.27 -19.87
CA THR A 259 -6.41 -4.35 -21.30
C THR A 259 -5.89 -5.63 -21.94
N PHE A 260 -4.64 -6.00 -21.65
CA PHE A 260 -4.01 -7.20 -22.20
C PHE A 260 -4.58 -8.49 -21.62
N SER A 261 -5.02 -8.46 -20.35
CA SER A 261 -5.45 -9.63 -19.59
C SER A 261 -6.92 -9.57 -19.17
N GLN A 262 -7.80 -9.03 -20.01
CA GLN A 262 -9.26 -8.84 -19.72
C GLN A 262 -9.98 -10.09 -19.23
N GLU A 263 -9.54 -11.27 -19.64
CA GLU A 263 -10.13 -12.54 -19.19
C GLU A 263 -9.74 -12.90 -17.76
N VAL A 264 -8.62 -12.37 -17.29
CA VAL A 264 -8.10 -12.61 -15.93
C VAL A 264 -8.53 -11.50 -14.98
N PHE A 265 -8.40 -10.24 -15.41
CA PHE A 265 -8.72 -9.06 -14.58
C PHE A 265 -10.04 -8.43 -15.00
N ASN A 266 -11.10 -8.83 -14.35
CA ASN A 266 -12.45 -8.31 -14.51
C ASN A 266 -13.18 -8.31 -13.15
N SER A 267 -14.42 -7.83 -13.13
CA SER A 267 -15.18 -7.72 -11.88
C SER A 267 -15.55 -9.06 -11.24
N GLU A 268 -15.47 -10.18 -11.93
CA GLU A 268 -15.71 -11.52 -11.37
C GLU A 268 -14.42 -12.21 -10.91
N ALA A 269 -13.27 -11.59 -11.16
CA ALA A 269 -11.97 -12.18 -10.85
C ALA A 269 -11.72 -12.28 -9.34
N VAL A 270 -11.15 -13.40 -8.93
CA VAL A 270 -10.62 -13.62 -7.58
C VAL A 270 -9.13 -13.93 -7.72
N ILE A 271 -8.29 -13.05 -7.27
CA ILE A 271 -6.83 -13.09 -7.46
C ILE A 271 -6.14 -13.40 -6.14
N LEU A 272 -5.30 -14.44 -6.12
CA LEU A 272 -4.45 -14.71 -4.96
C LEU A 272 -3.29 -13.72 -4.91
N ALA A 273 -3.23 -12.91 -3.85
CA ALA A 273 -2.20 -11.91 -3.60
C ALA A 273 -0.94 -12.56 -2.96
N GLY A 274 -0.32 -13.50 -3.68
CA GLY A 274 0.86 -14.23 -3.20
C GLY A 274 2.18 -13.47 -3.35
N VAL A 275 2.19 -12.34 -4.07
CA VAL A 275 3.39 -11.50 -4.25
C VAL A 275 3.38 -10.40 -3.19
N PRO A 276 4.53 -10.15 -2.50
CA PRO A 276 4.59 -9.11 -1.49
C PRO A 276 4.30 -7.71 -2.04
N LEU A 277 3.59 -6.88 -1.25
CA LEU A 277 3.24 -5.50 -1.60
C LEU A 277 4.44 -4.54 -1.64
N PHE A 278 5.57 -4.92 -1.01
CA PHE A 278 6.82 -4.19 -1.17
C PHE A 278 7.50 -4.46 -2.53
N HIS A 279 6.95 -5.34 -3.35
CA HIS A 279 7.37 -5.56 -4.73
C HIS A 279 6.35 -4.97 -5.69
N VAL A 280 6.82 -4.29 -6.73
CA VAL A 280 5.98 -3.63 -7.73
C VAL A 280 4.93 -4.56 -8.37
N THR A 281 5.26 -5.83 -8.60
CA THR A 281 4.31 -6.82 -9.11
C THR A 281 3.16 -7.05 -8.13
N GLY A 282 3.44 -7.12 -6.82
CA GLY A 282 2.40 -7.26 -5.79
C GLY A 282 1.51 -6.03 -5.72
N ALA A 283 2.12 -4.84 -5.66
CA ALA A 283 1.38 -3.59 -5.55
C ALA A 283 0.54 -3.30 -6.80
N LEU A 284 1.12 -3.38 -8.00
CA LEU A 284 0.45 -2.96 -9.23
C LEU A 284 -0.22 -4.10 -9.96
N ALA A 285 0.55 -5.11 -10.41
CA ALA A 285 0.02 -6.14 -11.29
C ALA A 285 -1.02 -7.05 -10.61
N THR A 286 -0.99 -7.19 -9.29
CA THR A 286 -2.03 -7.90 -8.55
C THR A 286 -2.95 -6.93 -7.78
N GLY A 287 -2.41 -5.96 -7.05
CA GLY A 287 -3.17 -5.02 -6.23
C GLY A 287 -3.98 -4.02 -7.05
N LEU A 288 -3.32 -3.03 -7.67
CA LEU A 288 -4.00 -1.94 -8.36
C LEU A 288 -4.87 -2.43 -9.52
N VAL A 289 -4.37 -3.37 -10.33
CA VAL A 289 -5.13 -3.93 -11.47
C VAL A 289 -6.42 -4.59 -11.01
N SER A 290 -6.38 -5.38 -9.92
CA SER A 290 -7.58 -6.02 -9.37
C SER A 290 -8.59 -4.98 -8.90
N PHE A 291 -8.13 -3.98 -8.17
CA PHE A 291 -9.02 -2.92 -7.68
C PHE A 291 -9.62 -2.10 -8.84
N MET A 292 -8.82 -1.68 -9.82
CA MET A 292 -9.31 -0.98 -11.02
C MET A 292 -10.26 -1.82 -11.88
N SER A 293 -10.25 -3.13 -11.73
CA SER A 293 -11.11 -4.06 -12.48
C SER A 293 -12.38 -4.45 -11.71
N GLY A 294 -12.55 -4.02 -10.47
CA GLY A 294 -13.64 -4.47 -9.61
C GLY A 294 -13.50 -5.92 -9.14
N GLY A 295 -12.31 -6.53 -9.27
CA GLY A 295 -12.01 -7.89 -8.81
C GLY A 295 -11.81 -7.99 -7.30
N SER A 296 -11.57 -9.17 -6.78
CA SER A 296 -11.31 -9.44 -5.37
C SER A 296 -9.90 -10.01 -5.18
N LEU A 297 -9.22 -9.60 -4.11
CA LEU A 297 -7.96 -10.18 -3.66
C LEU A 297 -8.22 -11.18 -2.54
N VAL A 298 -7.51 -12.31 -2.57
CA VAL A 298 -7.41 -13.25 -1.45
C VAL A 298 -5.98 -13.19 -0.92
N MET A 299 -5.80 -12.93 0.37
CA MET A 299 -4.49 -12.74 0.99
C MET A 299 -4.45 -13.24 2.43
#